data_7c07f16cebc3b14e5b01967eaebf89c6
#
_entry.id   7c07f16cebc3b14e5b01967eaebf89c6
#
_cell.length_a   1.000
_cell.length_b   1.000
_cell.length_c   1.000
_cell.angle_alpha   90.00
_cell.angle_beta   90.00
_cell.angle_gamma   90.00
#
_symmetry.space_group_name_H-M   'P 1'
#
loop_
_entity.id
_entity.type
_entity.pdbx_description
1 polymer ?
#
loop_
_entity_poly.entity_id
_entity_poly.type
_entity_poly.pdbx_seq_one_letter_code
_entity_poly.pdbx_strand_id
1 'polypeptide(L)'
;MTAILDNLYSQENYLISKKLLDATHLRHEALSNNLANVETPGFKRRDLPENFSVELRRAVDRKDFRRVKDLYPRSVEDRQAKPVRMDGNTVQLDEEMLAMNRNALNYEYLSSSVGGTLKELNLAIKGRV
;
A
#
# COMPACT_ATOMS: atom_id res chain seq x y z
N MET A 1 27.97 -18.54 3.95
CA MET A 1 26.91 -18.80 2.95
C MET A 1 25.53 -18.45 3.44
N THR A 2 25.16 -18.81 4.66
CA THR A 2 23.86 -18.42 5.26
C THR A 2 23.67 -16.90 5.35
N ALA A 3 24.71 -16.14 5.71
CA ALA A 3 24.64 -14.68 5.82
C ALA A 3 24.33 -13.96 4.49
N ILE A 4 24.82 -14.49 3.36
CA ILE A 4 24.54 -13.94 2.03
C ILE A 4 23.10 -14.22 1.62
N LEU A 5 22.60 -15.43 1.89
CA LEU A 5 21.22 -15.81 1.62
C LEU A 5 20.24 -14.99 2.48
N ASP A 6 20.55 -14.85 3.77
CA ASP A 6 19.75 -14.06 4.70
C ASP A 6 19.69 -12.57 4.25
N ASN A 7 20.79 -12.06 3.75
CA ASN A 7 20.87 -10.70 3.22
C ASN A 7 20.04 -10.54 1.94
N LEU A 8 20.08 -11.52 1.03
CA LEU A 8 19.22 -11.51 -0.16
C LEU A 8 17.74 -11.57 0.20
N TYR A 9 17.35 -12.44 1.13
CA TYR A 9 15.98 -12.51 1.62
C TYR A 9 15.53 -11.22 2.30
N SER A 10 16.40 -10.57 3.05
CA SER A 10 16.07 -9.30 3.70
C SER A 10 15.89 -8.16 2.67
N GLN A 11 16.69 -8.15 1.60
CA GLN A 11 16.55 -7.17 0.51
C GLN A 11 15.23 -7.36 -0.27
N GLU A 12 14.85 -8.60 -0.54
CA GLU A 12 13.60 -8.93 -1.20
C GLU A 12 12.40 -8.53 -0.34
N ASN A 13 12.43 -8.87 0.95
CA ASN A 13 11.42 -8.47 1.91
C ASN A 13 11.33 -6.95 2.05
N TYR A 14 12.45 -6.26 2.02
CA TYR A 14 12.50 -4.81 2.04
C TYR A 14 11.83 -4.21 0.81
N LEU A 15 12.12 -4.75 -0.38
CA LEU A 15 11.51 -4.28 -1.63
C LEU A 15 9.98 -4.46 -1.61
N ILE A 16 9.50 -5.62 -1.16
CA ILE A 16 8.08 -5.92 -1.04
C ILE A 16 7.43 -4.96 -0.04
N SER A 17 8.02 -4.81 1.14
CA SER A 17 7.51 -3.92 2.20
C SER A 17 7.48 -2.47 1.74
N LYS A 18 8.48 -2.02 1.00
CA LYS A 18 8.53 -0.68 0.43
C LYS A 18 7.41 -0.46 -0.59
N LYS A 19 7.17 -1.43 -1.48
CA LYS A 19 6.06 -1.36 -2.45
C LYS A 19 4.70 -1.31 -1.77
N LEU A 20 4.51 -2.10 -0.73
CA LEU A 20 3.28 -2.07 0.07
C LEU A 20 3.13 -0.74 0.82
N LEU A 21 4.22 -0.20 1.33
CA LEU A 21 4.22 1.10 2.02
C LEU A 21 3.85 2.23 1.06
N ASP A 22 4.42 2.24 -0.15
CA ASP A 22 4.07 3.21 -1.20
C ASP A 22 2.58 3.10 -1.57
N ALA A 23 2.07 1.88 -1.68
CA ALA A 23 0.66 1.62 -1.98
C ALA A 23 -0.26 2.12 -0.85
N THR A 24 0.10 1.87 0.42
CA THR A 24 -0.71 2.36 1.56
C THR A 24 -0.68 3.88 1.66
N HIS A 25 0.44 4.51 1.35
CA HIS A 25 0.55 5.97 1.31
C HIS A 25 -0.36 6.55 0.21
N LEU A 26 -0.29 6.02 -0.99
CA LEU A 26 -1.15 6.45 -2.11
C LEU A 26 -2.63 6.21 -1.81
N ARG A 27 -2.95 5.09 -1.18
CA ARG A 27 -4.32 4.80 -0.75
C ARG A 27 -4.80 5.80 0.29
N HIS A 28 -3.94 6.18 1.24
CA HIS A 28 -4.26 7.21 2.23
C HIS A 28 -4.60 8.54 1.56
N GLU A 29 -3.84 8.96 0.55
CA GLU A 29 -4.14 10.16 -0.23
C GLU A 29 -5.50 10.07 -0.92
N ALA A 30 -5.79 8.92 -1.55
CA ALA A 30 -7.06 8.71 -2.24
C ALA A 30 -8.25 8.74 -1.27
N LEU A 31 -8.15 8.05 -0.14
CA LEU A 31 -9.20 8.01 0.88
C LEU A 31 -9.41 9.38 1.53
N SER A 32 -8.33 10.12 1.79
CA SER A 32 -8.40 11.48 2.33
C SER A 32 -9.11 12.43 1.36
N ASN A 33 -8.81 12.30 0.07
CA ASN A 33 -9.47 13.09 -0.98
C ASN A 33 -10.96 12.73 -1.10
N ASN A 34 -11.29 11.44 -1.02
CA ASN A 34 -12.69 10.99 -0.99
C ASN A 34 -13.44 11.62 0.19
N LEU A 35 -12.84 11.59 1.36
CA LEU A 35 -13.45 12.13 2.58
C LEU A 35 -13.65 13.65 2.48
N ALA A 36 -12.66 14.36 1.94
CA ALA A 36 -12.75 15.80 1.72
C ALA A 36 -13.89 16.18 0.72
N ASN A 37 -14.26 15.28 -0.17
CA ASN A 37 -15.27 15.47 -1.19
C ASN A 37 -16.58 14.70 -0.91
N VAL A 38 -16.81 14.27 0.31
CA VAL A 38 -18.01 13.51 0.69
C VAL A 38 -19.30 14.23 0.41
N GLU A 39 -19.28 15.57 0.40
CA GLU A 39 -20.44 16.41 0.10
C GLU A 39 -20.40 17.08 -1.28
N THR A 40 -19.35 16.82 -2.05
CA THR A 40 -19.21 17.37 -3.40
C THR A 40 -20.16 16.65 -4.36
N PRO A 41 -21.10 17.35 -5.01
CA PRO A 41 -22.03 16.72 -5.94
C PRO A 41 -21.31 16.02 -7.09
N GLY A 42 -21.75 14.80 -7.40
CA GLY A 42 -21.21 14.01 -8.50
C GLY A 42 -19.81 13.47 -8.31
N PHE A 43 -19.19 13.63 -7.14
CA PHE A 43 -17.85 13.14 -6.89
C PHE A 43 -17.80 11.62 -6.94
N LYS A 44 -16.85 11.08 -7.67
CA LYS A 44 -16.60 9.62 -7.78
C LYS A 44 -15.40 9.24 -6.93
N ARG A 45 -15.61 8.34 -5.98
CA ARG A 45 -14.53 7.89 -5.10
C ARG A 45 -13.40 7.24 -5.90
N ARG A 46 -12.19 7.40 -5.40
CA ARG A 46 -10.97 6.80 -5.96
C ARG A 46 -10.35 5.87 -4.92
N ASP A 47 -9.71 4.82 -5.39
CA ASP A 47 -8.99 3.88 -4.54
C ASP A 47 -7.91 3.20 -5.39
N LEU A 48 -7.11 2.35 -4.77
CA LEU A 48 -6.22 1.46 -5.50
C LEU A 48 -7.05 0.36 -6.19
N PRO A 49 -6.69 -0.01 -7.43
CA PRO A 49 -7.35 -1.13 -8.07
C PRO A 49 -7.01 -2.45 -7.37
N GLU A 50 -7.98 -3.35 -7.26
CA GLU A 50 -7.77 -4.67 -6.65
C GLU A 50 -6.69 -5.49 -7.35
N ASN A 51 -6.55 -5.31 -8.66
CA ASN A 51 -5.56 -6.03 -9.45
C ASN A 51 -4.12 -5.73 -9.04
N PHE A 52 -3.83 -4.57 -8.43
CA PHE A 52 -2.49 -4.25 -7.95
C PHE A 52 -2.02 -5.26 -6.90
N SER A 53 -2.81 -5.52 -5.87
CA SER A 53 -2.46 -6.49 -4.83
C SER A 53 -2.39 -7.91 -5.36
N VAL A 54 -3.25 -8.28 -6.30
CA VAL A 54 -3.22 -9.59 -6.95
C VAL A 54 -1.96 -9.77 -7.79
N GLU A 55 -1.59 -8.77 -8.59
CA GLU A 55 -0.38 -8.80 -9.40
C GLU A 55 0.88 -8.82 -8.55
N LEU A 56 0.91 -8.04 -7.48
CA LEU A 56 2.03 -8.02 -6.54
C LEU A 56 2.21 -9.39 -5.88
N ARG A 57 1.13 -9.98 -5.37
CA ARG A 57 1.16 -11.31 -4.77
C ARG A 57 1.64 -12.36 -5.76
N ARG A 58 1.15 -12.32 -6.99
CA ARG A 58 1.55 -13.24 -8.05
C ARG A 58 3.05 -13.12 -8.38
N ALA A 59 3.55 -11.90 -8.47
CA ALA A 59 4.98 -11.66 -8.71
C ALA A 59 5.84 -12.16 -7.55
N VAL A 60 5.41 -11.95 -6.31
CA VAL A 60 6.09 -12.45 -5.11
C VAL A 60 6.10 -13.98 -5.08
N ASP A 61 4.96 -14.63 -5.33
CA ASP A 61 4.83 -16.09 -5.33
C ASP A 61 5.70 -16.75 -6.40
N ARG A 62 5.88 -16.09 -7.54
CA ARG A 62 6.76 -16.54 -8.62
C ARG A 62 8.23 -16.15 -8.43
N LYS A 63 8.55 -15.44 -7.35
CA LYS A 63 9.88 -14.88 -7.09
C LYS A 63 10.39 -14.00 -8.23
N ASP A 64 9.49 -13.34 -8.92
CA ASP A 64 9.78 -12.41 -10.02
C ASP A 64 9.95 -10.99 -9.43
N PHE A 65 11.11 -10.75 -8.81
CA PHE A 65 11.40 -9.47 -8.16
C PHE A 65 11.59 -8.32 -9.14
N ARG A 66 11.93 -8.62 -10.38
CA ARG A 66 11.96 -7.62 -11.44
C ARG A 66 10.57 -7.07 -11.70
N ARG A 67 9.56 -7.95 -11.74
CA ARG A 67 8.16 -7.56 -11.87
C ARG A 67 7.69 -6.77 -10.65
N VAL A 68 8.06 -7.19 -9.44
CA VAL A 68 7.77 -6.44 -8.21
C VAL A 68 8.30 -5.02 -8.30
N LYS A 69 9.52 -4.85 -8.76
CA LYS A 69 10.16 -3.54 -8.92
C LYS A 69 9.42 -2.65 -9.93
N ASP A 70 8.92 -3.24 -11.00
CA ASP A 70 8.25 -2.53 -12.09
C ASP A 70 6.77 -2.24 -11.81
N LEU A 71 6.18 -2.85 -10.79
CA LEU A 71 4.80 -2.58 -10.38
C LEU A 71 4.72 -1.27 -9.60
N TYR A 72 3.89 -0.36 -10.10
CA TYR A 72 3.61 0.92 -9.43
C TYR A 72 2.12 1.04 -9.12
N PRO A 73 1.76 1.35 -7.86
CA PRO A 73 0.37 1.59 -7.50
C PRO A 73 -0.14 2.87 -8.16
N ARG A 74 -1.41 2.88 -8.55
CA ARG A 74 -2.09 4.06 -9.07
C ARG A 74 -3.46 4.17 -8.44
N SER A 75 -3.86 5.40 -8.16
CA SER A 75 -5.22 5.68 -7.75
C SER A 75 -6.12 5.74 -8.98
N VAL A 76 -7.23 5.04 -8.96
CA VAL A 76 -8.22 4.99 -10.04
C VAL A 76 -9.62 5.22 -9.50
N GLU A 77 -10.56 5.63 -10.37
CA GLU A 77 -11.96 5.69 -10.02
C GLU A 77 -12.48 4.30 -9.66
N ASP A 78 -13.18 4.19 -8.54
CA ASP A 78 -13.85 2.96 -8.14
C ASP A 78 -15.20 2.86 -8.86
N ARG A 79 -15.21 2.14 -9.96
CA ARG A 79 -16.40 1.94 -10.78
C ARG A 79 -17.44 1.00 -10.16
N GLN A 80 -17.07 0.28 -9.14
CA GLN A 80 -17.98 -0.61 -8.42
C GLN A 80 -18.78 0.11 -7.34
N ALA A 81 -18.31 1.29 -6.92
CA ALA A 81 -19.01 2.10 -5.94
C ALA A 81 -20.31 2.66 -6.55
N LYS A 82 -21.40 2.45 -5.83
CA LYS A 82 -22.72 2.91 -6.26
C LYS A 82 -23.03 4.29 -5.68
N PRO A 83 -23.74 5.16 -6.40
CA PRO A 83 -24.20 6.42 -5.84
C PRO A 83 -25.07 6.20 -4.61
N VAL A 84 -24.75 6.89 -3.52
CA VAL A 84 -25.48 6.82 -2.25
C VAL A 84 -26.52 7.91 -2.17
N ARG A 85 -26.34 8.97 -2.95
CA ARG A 85 -27.18 10.15 -2.99
C ARG A 85 -27.66 10.45 -4.39
N MET A 86 -28.72 11.27 -4.49
CA MET A 86 -29.28 11.69 -5.76
C MET A 86 -28.32 12.55 -6.61
N ASP A 87 -27.32 13.18 -5.99
CA ASP A 87 -26.30 13.97 -6.68
C ASP A 87 -25.24 13.14 -7.42
N GLY A 88 -25.29 11.80 -7.28
CA GLY A 88 -24.35 10.90 -7.92
C GLY A 88 -23.02 10.70 -7.18
N ASN A 89 -22.86 11.25 -5.98
CA ASN A 89 -21.67 11.04 -5.15
C ASN A 89 -21.59 9.59 -4.70
N THR A 90 -20.43 8.93 -4.90
CA THR A 90 -20.23 7.53 -4.56
C THR A 90 -19.46 7.32 -3.25
N VAL A 91 -19.17 8.39 -2.51
CA VAL A 91 -18.45 8.33 -1.23
C VAL A 91 -19.45 8.09 -0.10
N GLN A 92 -19.21 7.05 0.69
CA GLN A 92 -19.93 6.75 1.94
C GLN A 92 -19.01 7.09 3.11
N LEU A 93 -19.42 8.04 3.96
CA LEU A 93 -18.60 8.56 5.06
C LEU A 93 -18.11 7.44 5.98
N ASP A 94 -19.01 6.56 6.43
CA ASP A 94 -18.69 5.50 7.38
C ASP A 94 -17.70 4.49 6.80
N GLU A 95 -17.89 4.12 5.55
CA GLU A 95 -16.99 3.19 4.85
C GLU A 95 -15.62 3.80 4.60
N GLU A 96 -15.55 5.08 4.23
CA GLU A 96 -14.29 5.77 4.03
C GLU A 96 -13.50 5.90 5.32
N MET A 97 -14.15 6.23 6.43
CA MET A 97 -13.51 6.32 7.74
C MET A 97 -12.98 4.96 8.19
N LEU A 98 -13.74 3.89 7.98
CA LEU A 98 -13.29 2.53 8.29
C LEU A 98 -12.09 2.14 7.42
N ALA A 99 -12.14 2.44 6.12
CA ALA A 99 -11.04 2.19 5.20
C ALA A 99 -9.78 2.97 5.59
N MET A 100 -9.92 4.23 6.00
CA MET A 100 -8.80 5.05 6.49
C MET A 100 -8.16 4.46 7.74
N ASN A 101 -8.97 4.03 8.71
CA ASN A 101 -8.46 3.42 9.93
C ASN A 101 -7.71 2.12 9.66
N ARG A 102 -8.24 1.27 8.80
CA ARG A 102 -7.58 0.03 8.39
C ARG A 102 -6.27 0.32 7.66
N ASN A 103 -6.29 1.29 6.77
CA ASN A 103 -5.09 1.67 6.01
C ASN A 103 -4.02 2.27 6.92
N ALA A 104 -4.40 3.06 7.93
CA ALA A 104 -3.48 3.62 8.93
C ALA A 104 -2.79 2.50 9.74
N LEU A 105 -3.53 1.47 10.14
CA LEU A 105 -2.96 0.30 10.83
C LEU A 105 -1.98 -0.46 9.93
N ASN A 106 -2.31 -0.64 8.67
CA ASN A 106 -1.42 -1.27 7.70
C ASN A 106 -0.15 -0.44 7.50
N TYR A 107 -0.27 0.88 7.44
CA TYR A 107 0.87 1.79 7.32
C TYR A 107 1.80 1.67 8.53
N GLU A 108 1.26 1.67 9.74
CA GLU A 108 2.07 1.50 10.96
C GLU A 108 2.81 0.17 10.98
N TYR A 109 2.13 -0.92 10.64
CA TYR A 109 2.74 -2.24 10.57
C TYR A 109 3.89 -2.28 9.55
N LEU A 110 3.65 -1.80 8.34
CA LEU A 110 4.65 -1.78 7.27
C LEU A 110 5.82 -0.84 7.59
N SER A 111 5.54 0.32 8.17
CA SER A 111 6.55 1.28 8.60
C SER A 111 7.49 0.66 9.65
N SER A 112 6.95 -0.04 10.63
CA SER A 112 7.73 -0.75 11.64
C SER A 112 8.57 -1.87 11.02
N SER A 113 8.03 -2.61 10.06
CA SER A 113 8.73 -3.67 9.33
C SER A 113 9.93 -3.12 8.54
N VAL A 114 9.72 -2.05 7.78
CA VAL A 114 10.78 -1.38 7.01
C VAL A 114 11.84 -0.78 7.94
N GLY A 115 11.41 -0.13 9.01
CA GLY A 115 12.31 0.44 10.02
C GLY A 115 13.18 -0.60 10.69
N GLY A 116 12.61 -1.76 11.03
CA GLY A 116 13.33 -2.91 11.58
C GLY A 116 14.40 -3.43 10.64
N THR A 117 14.06 -3.61 9.37
CA THR A 117 15.00 -4.07 8.34
C THR A 117 16.17 -3.08 8.16
N LEU A 118 15.88 -1.78 8.12
CA LEU A 118 16.91 -0.76 8.02
C LEU A 118 17.84 -0.76 9.23
N LYS A 119 17.29 -0.95 10.43
CA LYS A 119 18.07 -1.05 11.66
C LYS A 119 19.01 -2.24 11.64
N GLU A 120 18.53 -3.39 11.21
CA GLU A 120 19.35 -4.61 11.06
C GLU A 120 20.47 -4.40 10.03
N LEU A 121 20.18 -3.79 8.89
CA LEU A 121 21.17 -3.46 7.87
C LEU A 121 22.25 -2.52 8.42
N ASN A 122 21.87 -1.49 9.15
CA ASN A 122 22.82 -0.57 9.78
C ASN A 122 23.72 -1.26 10.79
N LEU A 123 23.18 -2.15 11.59
CA LEU A 123 23.96 -2.96 12.54
C LEU A 123 24.94 -3.88 11.83
N ALA A 124 24.54 -4.51 10.74
CA ALA A 124 25.39 -5.37 9.92
C ALA A 124 26.53 -4.58 9.28
N ILE A 125 26.26 -3.39 8.74
CA ILE A 125 27.27 -2.53 8.10
C ILE A 125 28.25 -1.98 9.12
N LYS A 126 27.79 -1.55 10.28
CA LYS A 126 28.64 -0.95 11.34
C LYS A 126 29.38 -1.98 12.20
N GLY A 127 29.06 -3.27 12.05
CA GLY A 127 29.68 -4.34 12.83
C GLY A 127 29.43 -4.23 14.34
N ARG A 128 28.41 -3.48 14.77
CA ARG A 128 28.01 -3.35 16.17
C ARG A 128 26.77 -4.17 16.43
N VAL A 129 26.88 -5.01 17.39
CA VAL A 129 25.75 -5.75 17.97
C VAL A 129 25.03 -4.87 18.99
#